data_eaf431a62ae28f9b47edde0e1c388b25
#
_entry.id   eaf431a62ae28f9b47edde0e1c388b25
#
_cell.length_a   1.000
_cell.length_b   1.000
_cell.length_c   1.000
_cell.angle_alpha   90.00
_cell.angle_beta   90.00
_cell.angle_gamma   90.00
#
_symmetry.space_group_name_H-M   'P 1'
#
loop_
_entity.id
_entity.type
_entity.pdbx_description
1 polymer ?
#
loop_
_entity_poly.entity_id
_entity_poly.type
_entity_poly.pdbx_seq_one_letter_code
_entity_poly.pdbx_strand_id
1 'polypeptide(L)'
;MIQTPFLFIKGKLEQLNANFIIGASTLFNMTQMTTLQIATFGSEGQEGIAAGIRSFPVHKLVLLCYSSDKQKADEFSRKLRTVLGMQVMISVVARENVIRDTMERIGEILNIHKSEFQQVLMNVSCGDKLIGCAALSAAFINGIKAFGMDASGAPLLMPVLKLSYSEIISEAKIKILKAIQGVGGTIESLEQLEQASGYGKPLLSYHVMGSRDSKGLAHLGLLEVEKGDRGKISAKLTTLGKLLVTSSAINAAQISG
;
A
#
# COMPACT_ATOMS: atom_id res chain seq x y z
N MET A 1 5.87 24.99 -65.01
CA MET A 1 5.30 23.91 -64.19
C MET A 1 6.01 23.93 -62.84
N ILE A 2 5.54 24.79 -61.92
CA ILE A 2 6.09 24.91 -60.57
C ILE A 2 4.91 24.70 -59.60
N GLN A 3 4.72 23.45 -59.23
CA GLN A 3 3.86 23.08 -58.12
C GLN A 3 4.71 22.34 -57.12
N THR A 4 4.66 22.78 -55.86
CA THR A 4 4.81 22.05 -54.61
C THR A 4 5.91 22.56 -53.63
N PRO A 5 5.71 23.73 -53.05
CA PRO A 5 6.18 23.88 -51.64
C PRO A 5 5.04 23.93 -50.63
N PHE A 6 3.78 24.16 -51.09
CA PHE A 6 2.67 24.41 -50.14
C PHE A 6 2.16 23.14 -49.43
N LEU A 7 2.20 21.96 -50.10
CA LEU A 7 1.77 20.70 -49.49
C LEU A 7 2.74 20.19 -48.40
N PHE A 8 4.03 20.45 -48.57
CA PHE A 8 5.06 20.01 -47.61
C PHE A 8 5.00 20.81 -46.30
N ILE A 9 4.65 22.10 -46.38
CA ILE A 9 4.50 22.97 -45.19
C ILE A 9 3.21 22.63 -44.46
N LYS A 10 2.12 22.28 -45.12
CA LYS A 10 0.84 21.91 -44.54
C LYS A 10 0.96 20.61 -43.71
N GLY A 11 1.60 19.56 -44.25
CA GLY A 11 1.84 18.30 -43.54
C GLY A 11 2.74 18.47 -42.29
N LYS A 12 3.73 19.36 -42.37
CA LYS A 12 4.63 19.64 -41.20
C LYS A 12 3.92 20.46 -40.13
N LEU A 13 3.01 21.35 -40.49
CA LEU A 13 2.15 22.11 -39.56
C LEU A 13 1.10 21.21 -38.89
N GLU A 14 0.53 20.25 -39.60
CA GLU A 14 -0.40 19.25 -39.01
C GLU A 14 0.30 18.31 -38.07
N GLN A 15 1.54 17.87 -38.38
CA GLN A 15 2.34 17.06 -37.47
C GLN A 15 2.80 17.83 -36.21
N LEU A 16 3.15 19.12 -36.33
CA LEU A 16 3.48 20.00 -35.22
C LEU A 16 2.26 20.24 -34.29
N ASN A 17 1.08 20.44 -34.89
CA ASN A 17 -0.17 20.56 -34.14
C ASN A 17 -0.55 19.26 -33.43
N ALA A 18 -0.41 18.09 -34.08
CA ALA A 18 -0.67 16.80 -33.46
C ALA A 18 0.28 16.54 -32.28
N ASN A 19 1.58 16.82 -32.42
CA ASN A 19 2.56 16.67 -31.35
C ASN A 19 2.35 17.67 -30.21
N PHE A 20 1.90 18.90 -30.51
CA PHE A 20 1.54 19.90 -29.51
C PHE A 20 0.28 19.50 -28.72
N ILE A 21 -0.74 18.96 -29.40
CA ILE A 21 -1.97 18.46 -28.77
C ILE A 21 -1.68 17.23 -27.90
N ILE A 22 -0.84 16.30 -28.38
CA ILE A 22 -0.41 15.13 -27.59
C ILE A 22 0.41 15.58 -26.37
N GLY A 23 1.33 16.52 -26.54
CA GLY A 23 2.09 17.10 -25.43
C GLY A 23 1.20 17.85 -24.44
N ALA A 24 0.25 18.64 -24.92
CA ALA A 24 -0.71 19.37 -24.08
C ALA A 24 -1.68 18.41 -23.34
N SER A 25 -2.17 17.36 -23.98
CA SER A 25 -3.01 16.35 -23.32
C SER A 25 -2.24 15.51 -22.30
N THR A 26 -0.97 15.21 -22.56
CA THR A 26 -0.09 14.52 -21.61
C THR A 26 0.23 15.41 -20.39
N LEU A 27 0.52 16.69 -20.62
CA LEU A 27 0.70 17.69 -19.55
C LEU A 27 -0.61 17.94 -18.80
N PHE A 28 -1.76 18.00 -19.48
CA PHE A 28 -3.06 18.16 -18.85
C PHE A 28 -3.44 16.93 -17.99
N ASN A 29 -3.14 15.71 -18.44
CA ASN A 29 -3.32 14.51 -17.64
C ASN A 29 -2.37 14.43 -16.43
N MET A 30 -1.14 14.96 -16.53
CA MET A 30 -0.22 15.06 -15.39
C MET A 30 -0.69 16.08 -14.35
N THR A 31 -1.42 17.12 -14.73
CA THR A 31 -1.95 18.14 -13.81
C THR A 31 -3.21 17.67 -13.06
N GLN A 32 -3.81 16.55 -13.44
CA GLN A 32 -5.03 16.00 -12.81
C GLN A 32 -4.78 14.76 -11.95
N MET A 33 -3.54 14.30 -11.77
CA MET A 33 -3.27 13.16 -10.89
C MET A 33 -3.52 13.52 -9.43
N THR A 34 -4.66 13.07 -8.92
CA THR A 34 -5.00 13.24 -7.50
C THR A 34 -4.12 12.34 -6.65
N THR A 35 -3.44 12.92 -5.66
CA THR A 35 -2.48 12.22 -4.81
C THR A 35 -2.87 12.33 -3.34
N LEU A 36 -2.96 11.19 -2.67
CA LEU A 36 -2.99 11.07 -1.22
C LEU A 36 -1.57 10.85 -0.70
N GLN A 37 -1.12 11.70 0.20
CA GLN A 37 0.12 11.44 0.95
C GLN A 37 -0.24 10.97 2.36
N ILE A 38 0.31 9.83 2.76
CA ILE A 38 0.28 9.36 4.15
C ILE A 38 1.67 9.63 4.71
N ALA A 39 1.77 10.37 5.82
CA ALA A 39 3.05 10.73 6.42
C ALA A 39 3.11 10.31 7.88
N THR A 40 4.20 9.69 8.30
CA THR A 40 4.50 9.52 9.71
C THR A 40 4.79 10.89 10.34
N PHE A 41 4.32 11.12 11.56
CA PHE A 41 4.43 12.39 12.25
C PHE A 41 4.98 12.22 13.67
N GLY A 42 5.89 13.10 14.04
CA GLY A 42 6.44 13.23 15.38
C GLY A 42 6.64 14.69 15.75
N SER A 43 7.14 14.92 16.95
CA SER A 43 7.41 16.27 17.45
C SER A 43 8.56 16.97 16.72
N GLU A 44 9.42 16.21 16.03
CA GLU A 44 10.58 16.69 15.29
C GLU A 44 10.52 16.22 13.83
N GLY A 45 11.24 16.87 12.93
CA GLY A 45 11.36 16.44 11.52
C GLY A 45 10.18 16.85 10.64
N GLN A 46 9.33 17.79 11.06
CA GLN A 46 8.18 18.26 10.28
C GLN A 46 8.57 18.88 8.93
N GLU A 47 9.81 19.36 8.82
CA GLU A 47 10.41 19.86 7.58
C GLU A 47 10.38 18.83 6.45
N GLY A 48 10.54 17.54 6.78
CA GLY A 48 10.48 16.44 5.81
C GLY A 48 9.08 16.25 5.24
N ILE A 49 8.01 16.49 6.04
CA ILE A 49 6.63 16.48 5.53
C ILE A 49 6.42 17.68 4.61
N ALA A 50 6.85 18.88 5.03
CA ALA A 50 6.75 20.08 4.22
C ALA A 50 7.55 19.98 2.91
N ALA A 51 8.74 19.37 2.94
CA ALA A 51 9.53 19.08 1.75
C ALA A 51 8.80 18.11 0.80
N GLY A 52 8.18 17.06 1.35
CA GLY A 52 7.36 16.14 0.57
C GLY A 52 6.18 16.81 -0.13
N ILE A 53 5.49 17.73 0.55
CA ILE A 53 4.38 18.51 -0.03
C ILE A 53 4.88 19.41 -1.18
N ARG A 54 6.08 19.97 -1.06
CA ARG A 54 6.67 20.79 -2.13
C ARG A 54 7.15 19.98 -3.33
N SER A 55 7.60 18.74 -3.09
CA SER A 55 8.21 17.89 -4.12
C SER A 55 7.19 17.07 -4.92
N PHE A 56 6.01 16.83 -4.37
CA PHE A 56 4.97 16.02 -4.99
C PHE A 56 3.64 16.77 -4.98
N PRO A 57 2.78 16.59 -6.01
CA PRO A 57 1.42 17.13 -5.99
C PRO A 57 0.60 16.40 -4.93
N VAL A 58 0.31 17.04 -3.80
CA VAL A 58 -0.46 16.46 -2.69
C VAL A 58 -1.81 17.14 -2.59
N HIS A 59 -2.90 16.38 -2.70
CA HIS A 59 -4.28 16.87 -2.63
C HIS A 59 -4.89 16.63 -1.25
N LYS A 60 -4.49 15.54 -0.59
CA LYS A 60 -4.90 15.20 0.77
C LYS A 60 -3.72 14.62 1.53
N LEU A 61 -3.58 14.99 2.79
CA LEU A 61 -2.54 14.51 3.69
C LEU A 61 -3.18 13.75 4.85
N VAL A 62 -2.63 12.59 5.18
CA VAL A 62 -2.93 11.89 6.42
C VAL A 62 -1.68 11.82 7.27
N LEU A 63 -1.76 12.30 8.50
CA LEU A 63 -0.69 12.23 9.49
C LEU A 63 -0.91 11.02 10.39
N LEU A 64 0.06 10.11 10.42
CA LEU A 64 0.10 8.98 11.35
C LEU A 64 0.96 9.38 12.54
N CYS A 65 0.39 9.46 13.73
CA CYS A 65 1.11 9.86 14.93
C CYS A 65 0.69 9.04 16.16
N TYR A 66 1.51 9.05 17.19
CA TYR A 66 1.09 8.58 18.49
C TYR A 66 0.14 9.55 19.17
N SER A 67 -0.62 9.07 20.16
CA SER A 67 -1.51 9.91 20.97
C SER A 67 -0.77 11.06 21.67
N SER A 68 0.49 10.85 22.07
CA SER A 68 1.37 11.87 22.66
C SER A 68 1.67 13.04 21.71
N ASP A 69 1.67 12.81 20.42
CA ASP A 69 2.01 13.80 19.39
C ASP A 69 0.76 14.41 18.74
N LYS A 70 -0.44 13.93 19.09
CA LYS A 70 -1.70 14.35 18.48
C LYS A 70 -1.92 15.86 18.52
N GLN A 71 -1.66 16.51 19.66
CA GLN A 71 -1.81 17.95 19.80
C GLN A 71 -0.93 18.72 18.81
N LYS A 72 0.35 18.32 18.68
CA LYS A 72 1.28 18.92 17.72
C LYS A 72 0.88 18.63 16.27
N ALA A 73 0.34 17.44 15.99
CA ALA A 73 -0.21 17.09 14.68
C ALA A 73 -1.44 17.95 14.34
N ASP A 74 -2.33 18.22 15.31
CA ASP A 74 -3.47 19.13 15.15
C ASP A 74 -3.02 20.57 14.85
N GLU A 75 -1.99 21.06 15.53
CA GLU A 75 -1.43 22.39 15.30
C GLU A 75 -0.80 22.49 13.90
N PHE A 76 -0.01 21.48 13.51
CA PHE A 76 0.59 21.40 12.18
C PHE A 76 -0.47 21.29 11.08
N SER A 77 -1.49 20.47 11.28
CA SER A 77 -2.64 20.32 10.38
C SER A 77 -3.37 21.67 10.17
N ARG A 78 -3.63 22.44 11.25
CA ARG A 78 -4.25 23.76 11.15
C ARG A 78 -3.42 24.74 10.31
N LYS A 79 -2.09 24.75 10.52
CA LYS A 79 -1.17 25.58 9.72
C LYS A 79 -1.26 25.26 8.23
N LEU A 80 -1.22 23.96 7.87
CA LEU A 80 -1.31 23.51 6.48
C LEU A 80 -2.67 23.87 5.85
N ARG A 81 -3.77 23.70 6.59
CA ARG A 81 -5.09 24.09 6.11
C ARG A 81 -5.22 25.59 5.87
N THR A 82 -4.70 26.42 6.79
CA THR A 82 -4.77 27.87 6.68
C THR A 82 -3.89 28.41 5.55
N VAL A 83 -2.67 27.89 5.40
CA VAL A 83 -1.69 28.42 4.43
C VAL A 83 -1.90 27.85 3.03
N LEU A 84 -2.21 26.54 2.93
CA LEU A 84 -2.24 25.82 1.65
C LEU A 84 -3.66 25.39 1.22
N GLY A 85 -4.68 25.62 2.05
CA GLY A 85 -6.03 25.10 1.78
C GLY A 85 -6.12 23.58 1.74
N MET A 86 -5.10 22.86 2.23
CA MET A 86 -4.95 21.42 2.09
C MET A 86 -5.86 20.66 3.06
N GLN A 87 -6.50 19.60 2.59
CA GLN A 87 -7.21 18.67 3.46
C GLN A 87 -6.21 17.79 4.24
N VAL A 88 -6.26 17.88 5.57
CA VAL A 88 -5.38 17.10 6.45
C VAL A 88 -6.24 16.30 7.43
N MET A 89 -5.99 14.99 7.51
CA MET A 89 -6.55 14.05 8.48
C MET A 89 -5.45 13.59 9.44
N ILE A 90 -5.84 13.22 10.66
CA ILE A 90 -4.94 12.65 11.64
C ILE A 90 -5.43 11.26 12.00
N SER A 91 -4.54 10.29 11.95
CA SER A 91 -4.77 8.92 12.36
C SER A 91 -3.83 8.58 13.50
N VAL A 92 -4.40 8.22 14.65
CA VAL A 92 -3.63 7.91 15.85
C VAL A 92 -3.29 6.43 15.89
N VAL A 93 -2.03 6.14 16.22
CA VAL A 93 -1.46 4.80 16.33
C VAL A 93 -1.14 4.48 17.79
N ALA A 94 -1.52 3.30 18.25
CA ALA A 94 -1.22 2.83 19.60
C ALA A 94 0.27 2.43 19.72
N ARG A 95 0.95 2.95 20.73
CA ARG A 95 2.39 2.70 20.96
C ARG A 95 2.68 1.26 21.35
N GLU A 96 1.75 0.61 22.06
CA GLU A 96 1.90 -0.77 22.57
C GLU A 96 1.94 -1.81 21.45
N ASN A 97 1.26 -1.55 20.32
CA ASN A 97 1.16 -2.45 19.17
C ASN A 97 1.46 -1.72 17.87
N VAL A 98 2.49 -0.84 17.88
CA VAL A 98 2.75 0.10 16.79
C VAL A 98 2.78 -0.53 15.41
N ILE A 99 3.42 -1.69 15.23
CA ILE A 99 3.54 -2.36 13.94
C ILE A 99 2.15 -2.75 13.43
N ARG A 100 1.38 -3.48 14.25
CA ARG A 100 0.05 -3.95 13.87
C ARG A 100 -0.90 -2.78 13.64
N ASP A 101 -0.95 -1.84 14.59
CA ASP A 101 -1.91 -0.74 14.53
C ASP A 101 -1.59 0.23 13.36
N THR A 102 -0.31 0.52 13.09
CA THR A 102 0.09 1.31 11.91
C THR A 102 -0.38 0.65 10.60
N MET A 103 -0.20 -0.67 10.48
CA MET A 103 -0.59 -1.40 9.27
C MET A 103 -2.11 -1.46 9.12
N GLU A 104 -2.86 -1.69 10.20
CA GLU A 104 -4.32 -1.66 10.20
C GLU A 104 -4.84 -0.27 9.80
N ARG A 105 -4.31 0.81 10.39
CA ARG A 105 -4.68 2.19 10.04
C ARG A 105 -4.39 2.54 8.58
N ILE A 106 -3.22 2.15 8.08
CA ILE A 106 -2.90 2.36 6.65
C ILE A 106 -3.87 1.58 5.77
N GLY A 107 -4.18 0.32 6.10
CA GLY A 107 -5.17 -0.49 5.39
C GLY A 107 -6.57 0.18 5.36
N GLU A 108 -7.04 0.70 6.50
CA GLU A 108 -8.31 1.44 6.60
C GLU A 108 -8.30 2.70 5.72
N ILE A 109 -7.22 3.51 5.79
CA ILE A 109 -7.07 4.72 4.97
C ILE A 109 -7.12 4.38 3.48
N LEU A 110 -6.42 3.33 3.07
CA LEU A 110 -6.41 2.89 1.69
C LEU A 110 -7.78 2.40 1.22
N ASN A 111 -8.49 1.62 2.04
CA ASN A 111 -9.83 1.14 1.71
C ASN A 111 -10.83 2.28 1.52
N ILE A 112 -10.76 3.31 2.37
CA ILE A 112 -11.67 4.47 2.30
C ILE A 112 -11.35 5.33 1.06
N HIS A 113 -10.06 5.51 0.74
CA HIS A 113 -9.62 6.52 -0.23
C HIS A 113 -9.14 5.97 -1.56
N LYS A 114 -9.10 4.65 -1.75
CA LYS A 114 -8.54 4.02 -2.97
C LYS A 114 -9.21 4.48 -4.27
N SER A 115 -10.52 4.75 -4.23
CA SER A 115 -11.28 5.21 -5.39
C SER A 115 -11.18 6.73 -5.64
N GLU A 116 -10.75 7.50 -4.64
CA GLU A 116 -10.66 8.96 -4.71
C GLU A 116 -9.33 9.45 -5.32
N PHE A 117 -8.25 8.66 -5.15
CA PHE A 117 -6.89 9.07 -5.51
C PHE A 117 -6.25 8.09 -6.49
N GLN A 118 -5.65 8.65 -7.54
CA GLN A 118 -4.91 7.87 -8.55
C GLN A 118 -3.54 7.44 -8.04
N GLN A 119 -2.99 8.16 -7.07
CA GLN A 119 -1.69 7.87 -6.48
C GLN A 119 -1.75 7.97 -4.96
N VAL A 120 -1.09 7.03 -4.29
CA VAL A 120 -0.81 7.10 -2.85
C VAL A 120 0.70 7.11 -2.65
N LEU A 121 1.18 8.03 -1.82
CA LEU A 121 2.59 8.15 -1.45
C LEU A 121 2.74 8.00 0.07
N MET A 122 3.73 7.24 0.50
CA MET A 122 4.12 7.10 1.90
C MET A 122 5.35 7.94 2.18
N ASN A 123 5.23 8.92 3.07
CA ASN A 123 6.34 9.75 3.55
C ASN A 123 6.77 9.27 4.94
N VAL A 124 7.98 8.72 5.06
CA VAL A 124 8.54 8.22 6.32
C VAL A 124 9.68 9.11 6.85
N SER A 125 9.69 10.38 6.48
CA SER A 125 10.76 11.31 6.86
C SER A 125 10.63 11.91 8.26
N CYS A 126 9.48 11.73 8.92
CA CYS A 126 9.18 12.29 10.24
C CYS A 126 8.68 11.18 11.18
N GLY A 127 8.69 11.43 12.47
CA GLY A 127 8.28 10.46 13.49
C GLY A 127 9.44 9.59 14.00
N ASP A 128 9.16 8.72 14.97
CA ASP A 128 10.17 7.82 15.49
C ASP A 128 10.47 6.67 14.49
N LYS A 129 11.59 5.98 14.74
CA LYS A 129 12.06 4.90 13.85
C LYS A 129 11.04 3.76 13.71
N LEU A 130 10.31 3.44 14.80
CA LEU A 130 9.43 2.27 14.81
C LEU A 130 8.17 2.50 13.99
N ILE A 131 7.52 3.67 14.12
CA ILE A 131 6.37 4.03 13.28
C ILE A 131 6.80 4.19 11.82
N GLY A 132 8.01 4.71 11.55
CA GLY A 132 8.59 4.81 10.21
C GLY A 132 8.80 3.43 9.57
N CYS A 133 9.41 2.48 10.30
CA CYS A 133 9.60 1.11 9.84
C CYS A 133 8.26 0.40 9.59
N ALA A 134 7.28 0.58 10.48
CA ALA A 134 5.95 0.00 10.31
C ALA A 134 5.21 0.56 9.10
N ALA A 135 5.28 1.88 8.88
CA ALA A 135 4.69 2.55 7.72
C ALA A 135 5.36 2.12 6.41
N LEU A 136 6.70 1.98 6.40
CA LEU A 136 7.45 1.49 5.24
C LEU A 136 7.07 0.04 4.90
N SER A 137 6.96 -0.83 5.92
CA SER A 137 6.52 -2.21 5.75
C SER A 137 5.09 -2.27 5.17
N ALA A 138 4.18 -1.43 5.68
CA ALA A 138 2.83 -1.33 5.16
C ALA A 138 2.81 -0.83 3.70
N ALA A 139 3.68 0.13 3.36
CA ALA A 139 3.81 0.63 1.99
C ALA A 139 4.24 -0.49 1.04
N PHE A 140 5.22 -1.31 1.41
CA PHE A 140 5.68 -2.44 0.60
C PHE A 140 4.60 -3.50 0.40
N ILE A 141 3.89 -3.88 1.46
CA ILE A 141 2.79 -4.86 1.39
C ILE A 141 1.68 -4.39 0.45
N ASN A 142 1.38 -3.09 0.46
CA ASN A 142 0.31 -2.51 -0.35
C ASN A 142 0.77 -1.98 -1.73
N GLY A 143 2.03 -2.17 -2.11
CA GLY A 143 2.56 -1.68 -3.38
C GLY A 143 2.59 -0.14 -3.50
N ILE A 144 2.65 0.58 -2.37
CA ILE A 144 2.67 2.04 -2.30
C ILE A 144 4.12 2.53 -2.44
N LYS A 145 4.33 3.56 -3.25
CA LYS A 145 5.62 4.23 -3.32
C LYS A 145 5.92 4.95 -2.01
N ALA A 146 7.09 4.66 -1.42
CA ALA A 146 7.55 5.29 -0.20
C ALA A 146 8.77 6.18 -0.46
N PHE A 147 8.94 7.22 0.33
CA PHE A 147 10.10 8.08 0.30
C PHE A 147 10.46 8.61 1.70
N GLY A 148 11.70 8.91 1.87
CA GLY A 148 12.24 9.69 2.99
C GLY A 148 12.94 10.93 2.46
N MET A 149 13.66 11.66 3.32
CA MET A 149 14.52 12.77 2.92
C MET A 149 15.98 12.36 3.09
N ASP A 150 16.80 12.77 2.14
CA ASP A 150 18.24 12.67 2.26
C ASP A 150 18.82 13.81 3.14
N ALA A 151 20.12 13.82 3.33
CA ALA A 151 20.80 14.83 4.12
C ALA A 151 20.68 16.27 3.55
N SER A 152 20.36 16.41 2.26
CA SER A 152 20.11 17.70 1.61
C SER A 152 18.65 18.18 1.73
N GLY A 153 17.76 17.34 2.28
CA GLY A 153 16.33 17.58 2.34
C GLY A 153 15.60 17.29 1.02
N ALA A 154 16.24 16.60 0.09
CA ALA A 154 15.61 16.14 -1.14
C ALA A 154 14.90 14.77 -0.92
N PRO A 155 13.76 14.52 -1.58
CA PRO A 155 13.06 13.27 -1.44
C PRO A 155 13.85 12.11 -2.07
N LEU A 156 14.14 11.11 -1.26
CA LEU A 156 14.76 9.86 -1.66
C LEU A 156 13.68 8.77 -1.78
N LEU A 157 13.33 8.40 -3.01
CA LEU A 157 12.38 7.33 -3.26
C LEU A 157 12.98 5.99 -2.85
N MET A 158 12.25 5.25 -2.02
CA MET A 158 12.61 3.91 -1.63
C MET A 158 12.29 2.92 -2.76
N PRO A 159 13.15 1.93 -3.04
CA PRO A 159 12.87 0.92 -4.04
C PRO A 159 11.64 0.12 -3.60
N VAL A 160 10.55 0.24 -4.35
CA VAL A 160 9.36 -0.61 -4.15
C VAL A 160 9.72 -1.99 -4.69
N LEU A 161 9.62 -3.00 -3.85
CA LEU A 161 9.60 -4.37 -4.33
C LEU A 161 8.32 -4.51 -5.18
N LYS A 162 8.47 -4.63 -6.50
CA LYS A 162 7.34 -4.78 -7.44
C LYS A 162 6.55 -6.09 -7.27
N LEU A 163 6.93 -6.90 -6.30
CA LEU A 163 6.23 -8.13 -5.96
C LEU A 163 5.19 -7.80 -4.89
N SER A 164 4.01 -7.38 -5.33
CA SER A 164 2.88 -7.37 -4.41
C SER A 164 2.57 -8.83 -4.04
N TYR A 165 2.29 -9.10 -2.78
CA TYR A 165 1.86 -10.44 -2.36
C TYR A 165 0.64 -10.92 -3.17
N SER A 166 -0.19 -10.02 -3.67
CA SER A 166 -1.32 -10.33 -4.56
C SER A 166 -0.90 -10.97 -5.90
N GLU A 167 0.34 -10.71 -6.39
CA GLU A 167 0.86 -11.36 -7.60
C GLU A 167 1.44 -12.75 -7.32
N ILE A 168 1.86 -13.01 -6.07
CA ILE A 168 2.49 -14.28 -5.65
C ILE A 168 1.46 -15.24 -5.05
N ILE A 169 0.37 -14.71 -4.51
CA ILE A 169 -0.64 -15.49 -3.77
C ILE A 169 -1.87 -15.68 -4.64
N SER A 170 -2.19 -16.92 -4.99
CA SER A 170 -3.42 -17.26 -5.71
C SER A 170 -4.67 -16.96 -4.88
N GLU A 171 -5.81 -16.74 -5.55
CA GLU A 171 -7.12 -16.54 -4.89
C GLU A 171 -7.45 -17.63 -3.90
N ALA A 172 -7.13 -18.90 -4.22
CA ALA A 172 -7.34 -20.02 -3.32
C ALA A 172 -6.57 -19.86 -2.00
N LYS A 173 -5.31 -19.40 -2.05
CA LYS A 173 -4.49 -19.11 -0.86
C LYS A 173 -5.07 -17.96 -0.05
N ILE A 174 -5.58 -16.91 -0.70
CA ILE A 174 -6.25 -15.78 -0.04
C ILE A 174 -7.51 -16.27 0.69
N LYS A 175 -8.33 -17.10 0.02
CA LYS A 175 -9.55 -17.67 0.60
C LYS A 175 -9.25 -18.53 1.82
N ILE A 176 -8.18 -19.31 1.79
CA ILE A 176 -7.70 -20.11 2.92
C ILE A 176 -7.28 -19.22 4.09
N LEU A 177 -6.50 -18.16 3.85
CA LEU A 177 -6.10 -17.22 4.91
C LEU A 177 -7.31 -16.53 5.54
N LYS A 178 -8.30 -16.12 4.73
CA LYS A 178 -9.56 -15.52 5.21
C LYS A 178 -10.38 -16.50 6.03
N ALA A 179 -10.45 -17.78 5.63
CA ALA A 179 -11.13 -18.81 6.39
C ALA A 179 -10.48 -19.03 7.76
N ILE A 180 -9.14 -19.09 7.82
CA ILE A 180 -8.42 -19.20 9.09
C ILE A 180 -8.65 -17.94 9.97
N GLN A 181 -8.65 -16.75 9.38
CA GLN A 181 -8.96 -15.51 10.12
C GLN A 181 -10.38 -15.54 10.69
N GLY A 182 -11.36 -16.03 9.92
CA GLY A 182 -12.76 -16.13 10.33
C GLY A 182 -13.01 -17.06 11.52
N VAL A 183 -12.15 -18.04 11.74
CA VAL A 183 -12.21 -18.96 12.90
C VAL A 183 -11.26 -18.57 14.04
N GLY A 184 -10.82 -17.30 14.08
CA GLY A 184 -10.00 -16.78 15.17
C GLY A 184 -8.49 -16.81 14.90
N GLY A 185 -8.05 -17.09 13.68
CA GLY A 185 -6.64 -17.03 13.26
C GLY A 185 -5.82 -18.28 13.53
N THR A 186 -6.45 -19.35 14.06
CA THR A 186 -5.81 -20.65 14.34
C THR A 186 -6.75 -21.78 13.97
N ILE A 187 -6.21 -22.84 13.41
CA ILE A 187 -6.93 -24.10 13.15
C ILE A 187 -6.18 -25.27 13.79
N GLU A 188 -6.91 -26.21 14.35
CA GLU A 188 -6.38 -27.38 15.02
C GLU A 188 -6.20 -28.57 14.08
N SER A 189 -6.85 -28.55 12.91
CA SER A 189 -6.74 -29.63 11.93
C SER A 189 -7.15 -29.17 10.53
N LEU A 190 -6.78 -29.97 9.50
CA LEU A 190 -7.24 -29.75 8.13
C LEU A 190 -8.75 -29.98 7.98
N GLU A 191 -9.38 -30.82 8.83
CA GLU A 191 -10.84 -31.01 8.87
C GLU A 191 -11.55 -29.69 9.20
N GLN A 192 -11.09 -29.00 10.24
CA GLN A 192 -11.62 -27.71 10.63
C GLN A 192 -11.47 -26.68 9.49
N LEU A 193 -10.30 -26.69 8.81
CA LEU A 193 -10.07 -25.81 7.69
C LEU A 193 -10.92 -26.15 6.46
N GLU A 194 -11.20 -27.42 6.22
CA GLU A 194 -12.10 -27.89 5.17
C GLU A 194 -13.52 -27.35 5.39
N GLN A 195 -14.01 -27.43 6.62
CA GLN A 195 -15.32 -26.87 6.99
C GLN A 195 -15.38 -25.36 6.85
N ALA A 196 -14.31 -24.65 7.23
CA ALA A 196 -14.25 -23.20 7.19
C ALA A 196 -14.06 -22.63 5.77
N SER A 197 -13.33 -23.34 4.90
CA SER A 197 -12.95 -22.85 3.57
C SER A 197 -13.75 -23.42 2.41
N GLY A 198 -14.37 -24.61 2.62
CA GLY A 198 -15.03 -25.39 1.58
C GLY A 198 -14.09 -26.11 0.60
N TYR A 199 -12.78 -26.10 0.86
CA TYR A 199 -11.80 -26.82 0.05
C TYR A 199 -11.47 -28.19 0.66
N GLY A 200 -11.34 -29.22 -0.18
CA GLY A 200 -10.97 -30.57 0.27
C GLY A 200 -9.53 -30.65 0.79
N LYS A 201 -9.28 -31.55 1.74
CA LYS A 201 -7.98 -31.74 2.44
C LYS A 201 -6.75 -31.85 1.52
N PRO A 202 -6.77 -32.54 0.36
CA PRO A 202 -5.61 -32.61 -0.51
C PRO A 202 -5.19 -31.22 -1.03
N LEU A 203 -6.18 -30.41 -1.44
CA LEU A 203 -5.95 -29.04 -1.93
C LEU A 203 -5.47 -28.12 -0.80
N LEU A 204 -6.05 -28.26 0.39
CA LEU A 204 -5.63 -27.51 1.58
C LEU A 204 -4.18 -27.85 1.95
N SER A 205 -3.82 -29.13 2.00
CA SER A 205 -2.45 -29.55 2.27
C SER A 205 -1.46 -28.97 1.25
N TYR A 206 -1.83 -28.99 -0.04
CA TYR A 206 -1.03 -28.39 -1.12
C TYR A 206 -0.83 -26.90 -0.92
N HIS A 207 -1.88 -26.13 -0.65
CA HIS A 207 -1.77 -24.68 -0.47
C HIS A 207 -1.11 -24.28 0.85
N VAL A 208 -1.30 -25.02 1.91
CA VAL A 208 -0.69 -24.77 3.23
C VAL A 208 0.78 -25.11 3.22
N MET A 209 1.13 -26.33 2.79
CA MET A 209 2.50 -26.85 2.85
C MET A 209 3.33 -26.58 1.59
N GLY A 210 2.67 -26.49 0.43
CA GLY A 210 3.35 -26.37 -0.86
C GLY A 210 3.73 -27.72 -1.47
N SER A 211 4.42 -27.66 -2.60
CA SER A 211 5.00 -28.77 -3.35
C SER A 211 6.41 -28.41 -3.82
N ARG A 212 7.03 -29.30 -4.62
CA ARG A 212 8.36 -29.02 -5.23
C ARG A 212 8.34 -27.76 -6.10
N ASP A 213 7.23 -27.50 -6.80
CA ASP A 213 7.10 -26.43 -7.79
C ASP A 213 6.28 -25.24 -7.31
N SER A 214 5.67 -25.31 -6.12
CA SER A 214 4.81 -24.25 -5.59
C SER A 214 5.05 -24.02 -4.10
N LYS A 215 5.35 -22.78 -3.74
CA LYS A 215 5.50 -22.38 -2.33
C LYS A 215 4.13 -22.37 -1.64
N GLY A 216 4.00 -23.13 -0.55
CA GLY A 216 2.84 -23.09 0.33
C GLY A 216 2.80 -21.83 1.22
N LEU A 217 1.67 -21.62 1.88
CA LEU A 217 1.47 -20.49 2.80
C LEU A 217 2.47 -20.51 3.97
N ALA A 218 2.87 -21.69 4.43
CA ALA A 218 3.92 -21.84 5.43
C ALA A 218 5.28 -21.36 4.90
N HIS A 219 5.67 -21.73 3.69
CA HIS A 219 6.93 -21.29 3.07
C HIS A 219 6.95 -19.79 2.74
N LEU A 220 5.77 -19.19 2.54
CA LEU A 220 5.62 -17.75 2.34
C LEU A 220 5.63 -16.97 3.66
N GLY A 221 5.78 -17.64 4.81
CA GLY A 221 5.79 -17.02 6.13
C GLY A 221 4.43 -16.46 6.57
N LEU A 222 3.33 -16.92 5.94
CA LEU A 222 1.97 -16.45 6.23
C LEU A 222 1.25 -17.30 7.26
N LEU A 223 1.70 -18.57 7.42
CA LEU A 223 1.24 -19.51 8.41
C LEU A 223 2.42 -20.11 9.17
N GLU A 224 2.26 -20.24 10.48
CA GLU A 224 3.02 -21.16 11.33
C GLU A 224 2.27 -22.49 11.31
N VAL A 225 2.96 -23.59 10.98
CA VAL A 225 2.35 -24.91 10.83
C VAL A 225 3.08 -25.89 11.75
N GLU A 226 2.30 -26.61 12.53
CA GLU A 226 2.80 -27.70 13.38
C GLU A 226 2.21 -29.04 12.90
N LYS A 227 3.06 -30.05 12.87
CA LYS A 227 2.65 -31.41 12.57
C LYS A 227 2.55 -32.19 13.87
N GLY A 228 1.34 -32.54 14.23
CA GLY A 228 1.04 -33.41 15.37
C GLY A 228 1.08 -34.87 15.01
N ASP A 229 0.70 -35.70 15.99
CA ASP A 229 0.64 -37.17 15.84
C ASP A 229 -0.33 -37.57 14.71
N ARG A 230 -0.03 -38.71 14.06
CA ARG A 230 -0.84 -39.30 12.97
C ARG A 230 -1.05 -38.36 11.77
N GLY A 231 -0.12 -37.38 11.53
CA GLY A 231 -0.22 -36.48 10.40
C GLY A 231 -1.24 -35.33 10.57
N LYS A 232 -1.72 -35.10 11.78
CA LYS A 232 -2.56 -33.94 12.10
C LYS A 232 -1.76 -32.66 11.84
N ILE A 233 -2.36 -31.73 11.11
CA ILE A 233 -1.73 -30.43 10.79
C ILE A 233 -2.55 -29.36 11.47
N SER A 234 -1.93 -28.62 12.39
CA SER A 234 -2.45 -27.35 12.91
C SER A 234 -1.77 -26.18 12.23
N ALA A 235 -2.45 -25.05 12.11
CA ALA A 235 -1.88 -23.87 11.50
C ALA A 235 -2.41 -22.60 12.17
N LYS A 236 -1.53 -21.61 12.29
CA LYS A 236 -1.83 -20.31 12.87
C LYS A 236 -1.38 -19.21 11.92
N LEU A 237 -2.19 -18.16 11.77
CA LEU A 237 -1.78 -16.97 11.03
C LEU A 237 -0.61 -16.28 11.72
N THR A 238 0.47 -16.05 10.97
CA THR A 238 1.55 -15.16 11.40
C THR A 238 1.05 -13.71 11.44
N THR A 239 1.84 -12.81 12.03
CA THR A 239 1.56 -11.37 11.97
C THR A 239 1.43 -10.90 10.52
N LEU A 240 2.32 -11.38 9.62
CA LEU A 240 2.27 -11.06 8.19
C LEU A 240 1.00 -11.62 7.54
N GLY A 241 0.60 -12.85 7.87
CA GLY A 241 -0.65 -13.46 7.35
C GLY A 241 -1.89 -12.67 7.76
N LYS A 242 -1.98 -12.24 9.03
CA LYS A 242 -3.08 -11.39 9.54
C LYS A 242 -3.13 -10.05 8.81
N LEU A 243 -1.99 -9.39 8.66
CA LEU A 243 -1.88 -8.10 7.99
C LEU A 243 -2.28 -8.19 6.51
N LEU A 244 -1.88 -9.27 5.85
CA LEU A 244 -2.22 -9.49 4.47
C LEU A 244 -3.74 -9.66 4.27
N VAL A 245 -4.42 -10.39 5.16
CA VAL A 245 -5.89 -10.57 5.09
C VAL A 245 -6.62 -9.25 5.31
N THR A 246 -6.11 -8.36 6.15
CA THR A 246 -6.71 -7.04 6.41
C THR A 246 -6.28 -5.97 5.41
N SER A 247 -5.23 -6.19 4.62
CA SER A 247 -4.71 -5.20 3.69
C SER A 247 -5.61 -5.01 2.47
N SER A 248 -5.62 -3.78 1.92
CA SER A 248 -6.37 -3.44 0.70
C SER A 248 -5.89 -4.20 -0.55
N ALA A 249 -4.64 -4.69 -0.57
CA ALA A 249 -4.08 -5.43 -1.69
C ALA A 249 -4.86 -6.72 -2.00
N ILE A 250 -5.38 -7.40 -0.97
CA ILE A 250 -6.21 -8.61 -1.15
C ILE A 250 -7.60 -8.26 -1.66
N ASN A 251 -8.16 -7.11 -1.24
CA ASN A 251 -9.49 -6.70 -1.68
C ASN A 251 -9.50 -6.26 -3.15
N ALA A 252 -8.35 -5.84 -3.71
CA ALA A 252 -8.23 -5.45 -5.12
C ALA A 252 -8.27 -6.62 -6.09
N ALA A 253 -7.75 -7.79 -5.72
CA ALA A 253 -7.76 -8.99 -6.55
C ALA A 253 -9.17 -9.57 -6.76
N GLN A 254 -10.15 -9.21 -5.92
CA GLN A 254 -11.54 -9.68 -6.02
C GLN A 254 -12.43 -8.83 -6.94
N ILE A 255 -11.96 -7.67 -7.43
CA ILE A 255 -12.75 -6.76 -8.27
C ILE A 255 -12.37 -6.87 -9.76
N SER A 256 -11.30 -7.61 -10.07
CA SER A 256 -10.77 -7.78 -11.44
C SER A 256 -11.03 -9.16 -12.05
N GLY A 257 -11.94 -9.96 -11.43
CA GLY A 257 -12.34 -11.26 -11.93
C GLY A 257 -13.76 -11.27 -12.48
#